data_43b636a45cfd875dbfce5726ccaab72b
#
_entry.id   43b636a45cfd875dbfce5726ccaab72b
#
_cell.length_a   1.000
_cell.length_b   1.000
_cell.length_c   1.000
_cell.angle_alpha   90.00
_cell.angle_beta   90.00
_cell.angle_gamma   90.00
#
_symmetry.space_group_name_H-M   'P 1'
#
loop_
_entity.id
_entity.type
_entity.pdbx_description
1 polymer ?
#
loop_
_entity_poly.entity_id
_entity_poly.type
_entity_poly.pdbx_seq_one_letter_code
_entity_poly.pdbx_strand_id
1 'polypeptide(L)'
;MYIFVKWDFNNTSIRKVSSDKHKSVLMDFFNTQDIKIFQDHGGKRYHKDNQKDQQIGQFIKDYPMAKTKHWAQEVANSLPGFTMEMKSCWQKYGYFSLYSWARIFRDRDKNRDIFFTVGVDREQKKGLVYKLDFQRDKSSKLPEDKKSRCDQLIRQHKLEWQTIDASELNNYDWDKLIDITVQLSMTT
;
A
#
# COMPACT_ATOMS: atom_id res chain seq x y z
N MET A 1 32.82 2.70 7.30
CA MET A 1 32.57 4.11 6.97
C MET A 1 31.05 4.27 6.89
N TYR A 2 30.47 4.82 7.94
CA TYR A 2 29.03 4.99 8.08
C TYR A 2 28.65 6.31 7.44
N ILE A 3 27.82 6.26 6.39
CA ILE A 3 27.23 7.48 5.82
C ILE A 3 25.87 7.66 6.51
N PHE A 4 25.88 8.41 7.62
CA PHE A 4 24.68 9.05 8.11
C PHE A 4 24.40 10.25 7.21
N VAL A 5 23.41 10.20 6.36
CA VAL A 5 22.93 11.38 5.64
C VAL A 5 22.05 12.16 6.61
N LYS A 6 22.63 13.18 7.23
CA LYS A 6 21.87 14.21 7.95
C LYS A 6 21.11 15.02 6.91
N TRP A 7 19.79 14.99 6.96
CA TRP A 7 18.95 15.84 6.13
C TRP A 7 18.94 17.26 6.69
N ASP A 8 19.33 18.21 5.85
CA ASP A 8 19.27 19.64 6.16
C ASP A 8 17.90 20.16 5.72
N PHE A 9 17.04 20.44 6.71
CA PHE A 9 15.62 20.81 6.51
C PHE A 9 15.41 22.25 6.02
N ASN A 10 16.48 23.03 5.77
CA ASN A 10 16.36 24.47 5.55
C ASN A 10 16.23 24.91 4.08
N ASN A 11 16.15 23.99 3.11
CA ASN A 11 16.12 24.39 1.69
C ASN A 11 15.12 23.63 0.82
N THR A 12 13.91 23.43 1.30
CA THR A 12 12.81 22.94 0.47
C THR A 12 11.76 24.05 0.32
N SER A 13 11.94 24.91 -0.68
CA SER A 13 10.83 25.74 -1.14
C SER A 13 9.73 24.80 -1.67
N ILE A 14 8.65 24.71 -0.93
CA ILE A 14 7.41 24.07 -1.39
C ILE A 14 6.94 24.83 -2.61
N ARG A 15 7.24 24.33 -3.80
CA ARG A 15 6.57 24.78 -5.01
C ARG A 15 5.09 24.39 -4.88
N LYS A 16 4.24 25.40 -4.70
CA LYS A 16 2.81 25.24 -4.95
C LYS A 16 2.67 24.70 -6.37
N VAL A 17 2.27 23.44 -6.47
CA VAL A 17 1.86 22.84 -7.75
C VAL A 17 0.62 23.59 -8.18
N SER A 18 0.73 24.34 -9.28
CA SER A 18 -0.38 25.04 -9.88
C SER A 18 -1.41 24.00 -10.32
N SER A 19 -2.65 24.30 -10.01
CA SER A 19 -3.83 23.51 -10.38
C SER A 19 -4.08 23.55 -11.88
N ASP A 20 -3.37 22.74 -12.66
CA ASP A 20 -3.78 22.44 -14.02
C ASP A 20 -4.71 21.23 -14.01
N LYS A 21 -5.94 21.55 -14.29
CA LYS A 21 -7.11 20.67 -14.35
C LYS A 21 -6.95 19.60 -15.41
N HIS A 22 -6.33 18.47 -15.09
CA HIS A 22 -6.76 17.23 -15.69
C HIS A 22 -8.01 16.76 -14.93
N LYS A 23 -9.13 16.64 -15.64
CA LYS A 23 -10.31 15.90 -15.17
C LYS A 23 -9.89 14.45 -14.98
N SER A 24 -9.22 14.14 -13.85
CA SER A 24 -9.19 12.78 -13.34
C SER A 24 -10.64 12.42 -13.02
N VAL A 25 -11.13 11.33 -13.56
CA VAL A 25 -12.36 10.71 -13.06
C VAL A 25 -12.12 10.56 -11.58
N LEU A 26 -12.82 11.34 -10.75
CA LEU A 26 -12.68 11.31 -9.30
C LEU A 26 -13.04 9.89 -8.86
N MET A 27 -12.02 9.12 -8.49
CA MET A 27 -12.22 7.79 -7.94
C MET A 27 -12.81 7.95 -6.54
N ASP A 28 -13.95 7.30 -6.29
CA ASP A 28 -14.57 7.29 -4.98
C ASP A 28 -13.61 6.72 -3.92
N PHE A 29 -13.61 7.32 -2.74
CA PHE A 29 -12.82 6.83 -1.61
C PHE A 29 -13.23 5.42 -1.20
N PHE A 30 -12.38 4.75 -0.43
CA PHE A 30 -12.70 3.46 0.17
C PHE A 30 -13.98 3.52 1.01
N ASN A 31 -14.76 2.46 0.93
CA ASN A 31 -15.94 2.27 1.76
C ASN A 31 -15.92 0.88 2.42
N THR A 32 -16.85 0.64 3.32
CA THR A 32 -16.93 -0.63 4.06
C THR A 32 -17.07 -1.85 3.17
N GLN A 33 -17.69 -1.72 1.99
CA GLN A 33 -17.85 -2.83 1.04
C GLN A 33 -16.53 -3.28 0.44
N ASP A 34 -15.58 -2.35 0.22
CA ASP A 34 -14.24 -2.66 -0.27
C ASP A 34 -13.45 -3.56 0.69
N ILE A 35 -13.72 -3.45 1.98
CA ILE A 35 -13.11 -4.28 3.02
C ILE A 35 -13.90 -5.57 3.21
N LYS A 36 -15.22 -5.46 3.28
CA LYS A 36 -16.14 -6.56 3.54
C LYS A 36 -16.05 -7.65 2.47
N ILE A 37 -15.80 -7.29 1.20
CA ILE A 37 -15.67 -8.27 0.11
C ILE A 37 -14.56 -9.30 0.39
N PHE A 38 -13.44 -8.88 0.98
CA PHE A 38 -12.37 -9.79 1.37
C PHE A 38 -12.72 -10.60 2.61
N GLN A 39 -13.47 -10.03 3.56
CA GLN A 39 -13.96 -10.73 4.75
C GLN A 39 -14.92 -11.85 4.35
N ASP A 40 -15.83 -11.57 3.44
CA ASP A 40 -16.88 -12.49 3.04
C ASP A 40 -16.39 -13.58 2.06
N HIS A 41 -15.45 -13.24 1.17
CA HIS A 41 -15.07 -14.11 0.06
C HIS A 41 -13.60 -14.52 0.03
N GLY A 42 -12.71 -13.77 0.63
CA GLY A 42 -11.28 -14.08 0.65
C GLY A 42 -11.00 -15.50 1.13
N GLY A 43 -10.12 -16.22 0.44
CA GLY A 43 -9.78 -17.60 0.72
C GLY A 43 -10.83 -18.63 0.31
N LYS A 44 -12.03 -18.23 -0.14
CA LYS A 44 -13.00 -19.15 -0.72
C LYS A 44 -12.61 -19.52 -2.14
N ARG A 45 -12.99 -20.73 -2.55
CA ARG A 45 -12.72 -21.21 -3.90
C ARG A 45 -13.50 -20.41 -4.92
N TYR A 46 -12.83 -19.99 -5.98
CA TYR A 46 -13.43 -19.35 -7.15
C TYR A 46 -13.81 -20.40 -8.19
N HIS A 47 -15.03 -20.34 -8.71
CA HIS A 47 -15.53 -21.20 -9.77
C HIS A 47 -15.79 -20.36 -11.02
N LYS A 48 -15.00 -20.59 -12.06
CA LYS A 48 -15.00 -19.80 -13.30
C LYS A 48 -16.37 -19.78 -14.01
N ASP A 49 -17.15 -20.84 -13.85
CA ASP A 49 -18.47 -21.00 -14.50
C ASP A 49 -19.62 -20.51 -13.60
N ASN A 50 -19.32 -20.00 -12.40
CA ASN A 50 -20.30 -19.43 -11.48
C ASN A 50 -20.39 -17.91 -11.69
N GLN A 51 -21.53 -17.44 -12.16
CA GLN A 51 -21.77 -16.02 -12.45
C GLN A 51 -21.57 -15.12 -11.22
N LYS A 52 -21.96 -15.59 -10.03
CA LYS A 52 -21.76 -14.84 -8.77
C LYS A 52 -20.26 -14.67 -8.45
N ASP A 53 -19.48 -15.74 -8.64
CA ASP A 53 -18.04 -15.67 -8.41
C ASP A 53 -17.35 -14.73 -9.42
N GLN A 54 -17.81 -14.73 -10.68
CA GLN A 54 -17.33 -13.77 -11.70
C GLN A 54 -17.63 -12.32 -11.30
N GLN A 55 -18.84 -12.04 -10.82
CA GLN A 55 -19.23 -10.70 -10.34
C GLN A 55 -18.41 -10.26 -9.14
N ILE A 56 -18.15 -11.15 -8.17
CA ILE A 56 -17.29 -10.89 -7.03
C ILE A 56 -15.86 -10.57 -7.49
N GLY A 57 -15.29 -11.38 -8.40
CA GLY A 57 -13.97 -11.16 -8.96
C GLY A 57 -13.84 -9.84 -9.70
N GLN A 58 -14.88 -9.46 -10.46
CA GLN A 58 -14.93 -8.17 -11.14
C GLN A 58 -15.01 -7.02 -10.15
N PHE A 59 -15.85 -7.13 -9.11
CA PHE A 59 -15.94 -6.13 -8.05
C PHE A 59 -14.58 -5.91 -7.37
N ILE A 60 -13.87 -7.00 -7.02
CA ILE A 60 -12.53 -6.88 -6.38
C ILE A 60 -11.55 -6.12 -7.27
N LYS A 61 -11.57 -6.37 -8.60
CA LYS A 61 -10.71 -5.67 -9.55
C LYS A 61 -11.04 -4.19 -9.67
N ASP A 62 -12.33 -3.87 -9.86
CA ASP A 62 -12.78 -2.54 -10.24
C ASP A 62 -12.81 -1.57 -9.06
N TYR A 63 -12.90 -2.08 -7.81
CA TYR A 63 -13.01 -1.25 -6.63
C TYR A 63 -11.80 -1.40 -5.70
N PRO A 64 -11.69 -2.37 -4.79
CA PRO A 64 -10.60 -2.31 -3.80
C PRO A 64 -9.21 -2.42 -4.43
N MET A 65 -9.01 -3.18 -5.51
CA MET A 65 -7.71 -3.23 -6.18
C MET A 65 -7.40 -1.93 -6.95
N ALA A 66 -8.37 -1.37 -7.66
CA ALA A 66 -8.20 -0.10 -8.36
C ALA A 66 -7.91 1.03 -7.38
N LYS A 67 -8.63 1.09 -6.25
CA LYS A 67 -8.40 2.06 -5.17
C LYS A 67 -7.03 1.87 -4.49
N THR A 68 -6.62 0.64 -4.22
CA THR A 68 -5.27 0.34 -3.70
C THR A 68 -4.18 0.82 -4.66
N LYS A 69 -4.37 0.60 -5.96
CA LYS A 69 -3.45 1.07 -7.00
C LYS A 69 -3.38 2.61 -7.04
N HIS A 70 -4.53 3.27 -7.01
CA HIS A 70 -4.61 4.72 -6.97
C HIS A 70 -3.89 5.29 -5.75
N TRP A 71 -4.20 4.77 -4.55
CA TRP A 71 -3.51 5.16 -3.31
C TRP A 71 -1.98 5.08 -3.44
N ALA A 72 -1.47 3.93 -3.85
CA ALA A 72 -0.03 3.74 -4.00
C ALA A 72 0.59 4.67 -5.05
N GLN A 73 -0.13 4.93 -6.15
CA GLN A 73 0.32 5.83 -7.20
C GLN A 73 0.42 7.27 -6.72
N GLU A 74 -0.60 7.76 -6.00
CA GLU A 74 -0.60 9.14 -5.49
C GLU A 74 0.47 9.33 -4.41
N VAL A 75 0.70 8.35 -3.53
CA VAL A 75 1.82 8.39 -2.58
C VAL A 75 3.16 8.42 -3.31
N ALA A 76 3.35 7.57 -4.34
CA ALA A 76 4.58 7.57 -5.13
C ALA A 76 4.79 8.89 -5.87
N ASN A 77 3.72 9.48 -6.44
CA ASN A 77 3.76 10.78 -7.11
C ASN A 77 4.14 11.93 -6.16
N SER A 78 3.73 11.83 -4.89
CA SER A 78 4.02 12.83 -3.84
C SER A 78 5.45 12.75 -3.30
N LEU A 79 6.18 11.66 -3.60
CA LEU A 79 7.52 11.39 -3.09
C LEU A 79 8.53 11.37 -4.26
N PRO A 80 9.40 12.38 -4.40
CA PRO A 80 10.40 12.40 -5.46
C PRO A 80 11.30 11.15 -5.44
N GLY A 81 11.43 10.48 -6.58
CA GLY A 81 12.25 9.28 -6.72
C GLY A 81 11.63 8.01 -6.13
N PHE A 82 10.28 7.96 -6.09
CA PHE A 82 9.55 6.76 -5.74
C PHE A 82 8.69 6.26 -6.90
N THR A 83 8.48 4.96 -6.94
CA THR A 83 7.62 4.25 -7.88
C THR A 83 6.78 3.20 -7.15
N MET A 84 5.73 2.71 -7.78
CA MET A 84 4.84 1.71 -7.18
C MET A 84 4.68 0.46 -8.05
N GLU A 85 4.30 -0.64 -7.41
CA GLU A 85 3.95 -1.90 -8.06
C GLU A 85 2.79 -2.58 -7.34
N MET A 86 1.76 -3.00 -8.10
CA MET A 86 0.72 -3.89 -7.55
C MET A 86 1.30 -5.28 -7.31
N LYS A 87 1.13 -5.81 -6.10
CA LYS A 87 1.61 -7.15 -5.71
C LYS A 87 0.50 -8.18 -5.56
N SER A 88 -0.73 -7.74 -5.40
CA SER A 88 -1.87 -8.64 -5.28
C SER A 88 -2.59 -8.83 -6.60
N CYS A 89 -3.25 -9.97 -6.72
CA CYS A 89 -4.23 -10.26 -7.75
C CYS A 89 -5.57 -10.57 -7.05
N TRP A 90 -6.68 -10.44 -7.78
CA TRP A 90 -8.01 -10.72 -7.22
C TRP A 90 -8.23 -12.21 -6.88
N GLN A 91 -7.44 -13.08 -7.49
CA GLN A 91 -7.53 -14.54 -7.35
C GLN A 91 -6.13 -15.16 -7.42
N LYS A 92 -5.87 -16.14 -6.58
CA LYS A 92 -4.62 -16.90 -6.55
C LYS A 92 -4.90 -18.39 -6.35
N TYR A 93 -4.37 -19.23 -7.24
CA TYR A 93 -4.52 -20.70 -7.18
C TYR A 93 -5.97 -21.19 -7.11
N GLY A 94 -6.90 -20.50 -7.76
CA GLY A 94 -8.33 -20.87 -7.75
C GLY A 94 -9.09 -20.40 -6.51
N TYR A 95 -8.53 -19.48 -5.72
CA TYR A 95 -9.17 -18.91 -4.54
C TYR A 95 -9.19 -17.38 -4.63
N PHE A 96 -10.25 -16.75 -4.13
CA PHE A 96 -10.27 -15.30 -3.97
C PHE A 96 -9.14 -14.83 -3.05
N SER A 97 -8.51 -13.73 -3.40
CA SER A 97 -7.45 -13.15 -2.59
C SER A 97 -7.95 -12.72 -1.22
N LEU A 98 -7.07 -12.75 -0.23
CA LEU A 98 -7.35 -12.32 1.14
C LEU A 98 -7.14 -10.81 1.34
N TYR A 99 -6.48 -10.16 0.38
CA TYR A 99 -6.02 -8.78 0.48
C TYR A 99 -5.81 -8.15 -0.90
N SER A 100 -5.70 -6.83 -0.91
CA SER A 100 -5.22 -6.06 -2.04
C SER A 100 -4.05 -5.19 -1.59
N TRP A 101 -2.83 -5.48 -2.06
CA TRP A 101 -1.62 -4.78 -1.67
C TRP A 101 -0.86 -4.22 -2.86
N ALA A 102 -0.33 -3.01 -2.67
CA ALA A 102 0.66 -2.40 -3.53
C ALA A 102 1.93 -2.10 -2.73
N ARG A 103 3.07 -2.12 -3.40
CA ARG A 103 4.37 -1.75 -2.86
C ARG A 103 4.84 -0.44 -3.47
N ILE A 104 5.50 0.38 -2.67
CA ILE A 104 6.05 1.66 -3.06
C ILE A 104 7.55 1.63 -2.73
N PHE A 105 8.39 1.87 -3.72
CA PHE A 105 9.84 1.73 -3.64
C PHE A 105 10.53 3.05 -3.93
N ARG A 106 11.73 3.23 -3.38
CA ARG A 106 12.67 4.25 -3.86
C ARG A 106 13.31 3.77 -5.18
N ASP A 107 13.36 4.63 -6.18
CA ASP A 107 13.94 4.29 -7.50
C ASP A 107 15.42 3.90 -7.42
N ARG A 108 16.17 4.49 -6.47
CA ARG A 108 17.59 4.18 -6.22
C ARG A 108 17.82 2.79 -5.61
N ASP A 109 16.80 2.19 -5.00
CA ASP A 109 16.91 0.89 -4.34
C ASP A 109 16.75 -0.21 -5.38
N LYS A 110 17.83 -0.47 -6.13
CA LYS A 110 17.87 -1.41 -7.27
C LYS A 110 17.28 -2.79 -6.99
N ASN A 111 17.36 -3.22 -5.73
CA ASN A 111 16.90 -4.55 -5.34
C ASN A 111 15.42 -4.59 -4.99
N ARG A 112 14.78 -3.43 -4.76
CA ARG A 112 13.36 -3.33 -4.34
C ARG A 112 12.98 -4.24 -3.16
N ASP A 113 13.96 -4.56 -2.31
CA ASP A 113 13.78 -5.46 -1.18
C ASP A 113 13.22 -4.72 0.05
N ILE A 114 13.34 -3.40 0.10
CA ILE A 114 12.75 -2.53 1.13
C ILE A 114 11.69 -1.68 0.46
N PHE A 115 10.49 -1.63 1.04
CA PHE A 115 9.33 -0.97 0.43
C PHE A 115 8.29 -0.58 1.48
N PHE A 116 7.44 0.38 1.14
CA PHE A 116 6.18 0.60 1.84
C PHE A 116 5.11 -0.29 1.22
N THR A 117 4.23 -0.85 2.05
CA THR A 117 3.05 -1.57 1.62
C THR A 117 1.82 -0.76 2.01
N VAL A 118 0.90 -0.60 1.06
CA VAL A 118 -0.43 -0.02 1.29
C VAL A 118 -1.49 -0.97 0.75
N GLY A 119 -2.68 -0.96 1.34
CA GLY A 119 -3.77 -1.76 0.81
C GLY A 119 -4.90 -2.08 1.80
N VAL A 120 -5.72 -3.03 1.38
CA VAL A 120 -6.80 -3.61 2.19
C VAL A 120 -6.35 -4.97 2.69
N ASP A 121 -6.51 -5.24 3.98
CA ASP A 121 -6.17 -6.53 4.59
C ASP A 121 -7.35 -7.08 5.39
N ARG A 122 -7.66 -8.36 5.16
CA ARG A 122 -8.71 -9.09 5.88
C ARG A 122 -8.21 -9.70 7.19
N GLU A 123 -6.99 -10.27 7.16
CA GLU A 123 -6.55 -11.19 8.21
C GLU A 123 -6.01 -10.43 9.42
N GLN A 124 -5.15 -9.46 9.17
CA GLN A 124 -4.38 -8.82 10.23
C GLN A 124 -5.17 -7.72 10.93
N LYS A 125 -5.87 -6.86 10.21
CA LYS A 125 -6.42 -5.63 10.77
C LYS A 125 -7.81 -5.22 10.28
N LYS A 126 -8.44 -5.97 9.39
CA LYS A 126 -9.82 -5.73 8.91
C LYS A 126 -10.09 -4.31 8.41
N GLY A 127 -9.13 -3.70 7.72
CA GLY A 127 -9.24 -2.32 7.28
C GLY A 127 -8.25 -1.94 6.19
N LEU A 128 -8.00 -0.64 6.07
CA LEU A 128 -6.89 -0.14 5.29
C LEU A 128 -5.61 -0.28 6.12
N VAL A 129 -4.54 -0.69 5.46
CA VAL A 129 -3.25 -0.94 6.11
C VAL A 129 -2.12 -0.28 5.34
N TYR A 130 -1.14 0.25 6.08
CA TYR A 130 0.11 0.75 5.51
C TYR A 130 1.25 0.47 6.49
N LYS A 131 2.44 0.18 5.95
CA LYS A 131 3.61 -0.15 6.76
C LYS A 131 4.89 -0.01 5.95
N LEU A 132 6.03 0.15 6.65
CA LEU A 132 7.34 -0.18 6.11
C LEU A 132 7.54 -1.69 6.19
N ASP A 133 8.09 -2.28 5.13
CA ASP A 133 8.34 -3.71 5.05
C ASP A 133 9.58 -4.01 4.21
N PHE A 134 10.01 -5.26 4.22
CA PHE A 134 11.08 -5.75 3.36
C PHE A 134 10.83 -7.19 2.93
N GLN A 135 11.50 -7.62 1.86
CA GLN A 135 11.38 -8.96 1.34
C GLN A 135 12.06 -9.96 2.28
N ARG A 136 11.25 -10.84 2.91
CA ARG A 136 11.73 -11.81 3.92
C ARG A 136 12.05 -13.18 3.37
N ASP A 137 11.46 -13.54 2.25
CA ASP A 137 11.60 -14.87 1.68
C ASP A 137 12.95 -15.09 0.96
N LYS A 138 13.13 -16.29 0.41
CA LYS A 138 14.37 -16.70 -0.27
C LYS A 138 14.69 -15.88 -1.53
N SER A 139 13.74 -15.12 -2.07
CA SER A 139 13.97 -14.24 -3.22
C SER A 139 14.66 -12.93 -2.86
N SER A 140 14.72 -12.61 -1.56
CA SER A 140 15.40 -11.41 -1.05
C SER A 140 16.90 -11.47 -1.30
N LYS A 141 17.45 -10.37 -1.78
CA LYS A 141 18.89 -10.15 -1.92
C LYS A 141 19.53 -9.52 -0.67
N LEU A 142 18.71 -9.22 0.34
CA LEU A 142 19.21 -8.71 1.62
C LEU A 142 19.91 -9.81 2.40
N PRO A 143 21.15 -9.60 2.88
CA PRO A 143 21.81 -10.48 3.84
C PRO A 143 21.00 -10.60 5.14
N GLU A 144 21.15 -11.72 5.86
CA GLU A 144 20.37 -11.98 7.08
C GLU A 144 20.63 -10.95 8.21
N ASP A 145 21.85 -10.45 8.34
CA ASP A 145 22.18 -9.36 9.26
C ASP A 145 21.40 -8.08 8.93
N LYS A 146 21.22 -7.78 7.64
CA LYS A 146 20.44 -6.64 7.17
C LYS A 146 18.96 -6.83 7.41
N LYS A 147 18.43 -8.04 7.20
CA LYS A 147 17.02 -8.36 7.52
C LYS A 147 16.74 -8.17 9.01
N SER A 148 17.62 -8.71 9.86
CA SER A 148 17.52 -8.56 11.32
C SER A 148 17.55 -7.07 11.72
N ARG A 149 18.42 -6.29 11.08
CA ARG A 149 18.48 -4.85 11.31
C ARG A 149 17.22 -4.12 10.87
N CYS A 150 16.65 -4.48 9.70
CA CYS A 150 15.38 -3.92 9.24
C CYS A 150 14.24 -4.22 10.23
N ASP A 151 14.11 -5.46 10.71
CA ASP A 151 13.10 -5.81 11.71
C ASP A 151 13.28 -5.01 13.01
N GLN A 152 14.51 -4.84 13.47
CA GLN A 152 14.79 -4.04 14.66
C GLN A 152 14.36 -2.57 14.47
N LEU A 153 14.70 -1.96 13.34
CA LEU A 153 14.35 -0.57 13.04
C LEU A 153 12.84 -0.38 12.90
N ILE A 154 12.16 -1.30 12.20
CA ILE A 154 10.70 -1.26 12.04
C ILE A 154 10.02 -1.26 13.41
N ARG A 155 10.43 -2.15 14.34
CA ARG A 155 9.89 -2.20 15.70
C ARG A 155 10.26 -0.98 16.53
N GLN A 156 11.52 -0.57 16.50
CA GLN A 156 12.02 0.58 17.27
C GLN A 156 11.25 1.87 16.92
N HIS A 157 10.95 2.07 15.66
CA HIS A 157 10.25 3.26 15.16
C HIS A 157 8.74 3.08 15.02
N LYS A 158 8.19 1.94 15.47
CA LYS A 158 6.75 1.63 15.38
C LYS A 158 6.20 1.74 13.94
N LEU A 159 7.01 1.36 12.96
CA LEU A 159 6.67 1.40 11.54
C LEU A 159 6.00 0.10 11.06
N GLU A 160 5.60 -0.74 11.99
CA GLU A 160 4.78 -1.93 11.75
C GLU A 160 3.40 -1.55 11.22
N TRP A 161 2.49 -2.46 11.23
CA TRP A 161 1.13 -2.24 10.75
C TRP A 161 0.47 -0.99 11.34
N GLN A 162 0.28 0.01 10.49
CA GLN A 162 -0.65 1.11 10.73
C GLN A 162 -2.00 0.73 10.10
N THR A 163 -3.09 1.01 10.80
CA THR A 163 -4.41 0.54 10.38
C THR A 163 -5.42 1.65 10.50
N ILE A 164 -6.31 1.75 9.50
CA ILE A 164 -7.55 2.50 9.57
C ILE A 164 -8.67 1.47 9.56
N ASP A 165 -9.39 1.36 10.67
CA ASP A 165 -10.51 0.43 10.79
C ASP A 165 -11.65 0.81 9.82
N ALA A 166 -12.41 -0.20 9.39
CA ALA A 166 -13.54 0.02 8.49
C ALA A 166 -14.59 0.99 9.04
N SER A 167 -14.73 1.08 10.36
CA SER A 167 -15.64 2.01 11.04
C SER A 167 -15.18 3.46 11.00
N GLU A 168 -13.89 3.70 10.76
CA GLU A 168 -13.28 5.03 10.75
C GLU A 168 -13.17 5.63 9.34
N LEU A 169 -13.53 4.89 8.29
CA LEU A 169 -13.36 5.33 6.89
C LEU A 169 -14.03 6.68 6.59
N ASN A 170 -15.16 6.97 7.22
CA ASN A 170 -15.87 8.23 7.03
C ASN A 170 -15.10 9.47 7.55
N ASN A 171 -14.04 9.26 8.34
CA ASN A 171 -13.17 10.32 8.84
C ASN A 171 -11.99 10.61 7.89
N TYR A 172 -11.92 9.92 6.77
CA TYR A 172 -10.84 9.99 5.79
C TYR A 172 -11.36 10.29 4.40
N ASP A 173 -10.50 10.86 3.60
CA ASP A 173 -10.58 11.05 2.15
C ASP A 173 -9.23 10.70 1.53
N TRP A 174 -9.09 10.90 0.21
CA TRP A 174 -7.83 10.64 -0.48
C TRP A 174 -6.69 11.51 0.03
N ASP A 175 -6.92 12.79 0.24
CA ASP A 175 -5.87 13.73 0.66
C ASP A 175 -5.31 13.32 2.02
N LYS A 176 -6.18 13.08 2.99
CA LYS A 176 -5.78 12.67 4.33
C LYS A 176 -5.08 11.32 4.36
N LEU A 177 -5.56 10.34 3.57
CA LEU A 177 -4.95 9.02 3.48
C LEU A 177 -3.55 9.08 2.84
N ILE A 178 -3.40 9.86 1.78
CA ILE A 178 -2.12 10.07 1.11
C ILE A 178 -1.15 10.77 2.05
N ASP A 179 -1.57 11.86 2.71
CA ASP A 179 -0.73 12.64 3.62
C ASP A 179 -0.16 11.80 4.76
N ILE A 180 -0.97 11.01 5.46
CA ILE A 180 -0.48 10.17 6.56
C ILE A 180 0.49 9.09 6.08
N THR A 181 0.29 8.56 4.86
CA THR A 181 1.18 7.56 4.27
C THR A 181 2.50 8.20 3.83
N VAL A 182 2.46 9.40 3.24
CA VAL A 182 3.64 10.17 2.86
C VAL A 182 4.46 10.53 4.11
N GLN A 183 3.82 11.01 5.18
CA GLN A 183 4.48 11.31 6.45
C GLN A 183 5.22 10.10 7.02
N LEU A 184 4.59 8.91 7.04
CA LEU A 184 5.27 7.68 7.45
C LEU A 184 6.50 7.40 6.59
N SER A 185 6.41 7.64 5.28
CA SER A 185 7.50 7.39 4.34
C SER A 185 8.67 8.37 4.47
N MET A 186 8.43 9.55 5.03
CA MET A 186 9.47 10.59 5.25
C MET A 186 10.20 10.42 6.58
N THR A 187 9.62 9.74 7.56
CA THR A 187 10.23 9.50 8.88
C THR A 187 11.20 8.32 8.89
N THR A 188 11.38 7.63 7.77
CA THR A 188 12.24 6.46 7.56
C THR A 188 13.36 6.74 6.56
#